data_8b8b74792b1118ebe1b61b103bb9a3e8
#
_entry.id   8b8b74792b1118ebe1b61b103bb9a3e8
#
_cell.length_a   1.000
_cell.length_b   1.000
_cell.length_c   1.000
_cell.angle_alpha   90.00
_cell.angle_beta   90.00
_cell.angle_gamma   90.00
#
_symmetry.space_group_name_H-M   'P 1'
#
loop_
_entity.id
_entity.type
_entity.pdbx_description
1 polymer ?
#
loop_
_entity_poly.entity_id
_entity_poly.type
_entity_poly.pdbx_seq_one_letter_code
_entity_poly.pdbx_strand_id
1 'polypeptide(L)'
;MERLEAFNPQRLQWCMTDAQIDIGHLANDVGISERTLARAIEGEIGLTFLQLQKLGKYFGRTPLFFLEEGTPEPQQIRSPQFRTLLNQQHNLDQKIKRIIQLAEWQREAYIDLLDELDAEDRIDFDPPDLTNATPISAARQARQWLEIGSEHTFEQFRSAIERRGILVFRANGYAGKWQIPSTHPTIGFSLYHSSYPIIVVRKESVEARQTFTLAHELGHLLLFRESTIDSVESLNSHARKERLANEFAGHFLIPQESLNQIDASSLSDEPEVLESQLQDFRRLWGVSTDTILIRLIASNRLEQAVYDDFKEWRGSRPAEQSAGGSREWRHREPKHILGDTYVRAVLQALDTNKLTLVKASKYLDDLKLTDIKRLERYYAGA
;
A
#
# COMPACT_ATOMS: atom_id res chain seq x y z
N MET A 1 -36.03 -18.67 -3.95
CA MET A 1 -34.64 -19.02 -3.54
C MET A 1 -34.69 -19.53 -2.12
N GLU A 2 -34.16 -20.69 -1.91
CA GLU A 2 -34.12 -21.39 -0.63
C GLU A 2 -33.26 -20.63 0.37
N ARG A 3 -33.72 -20.51 1.62
CA ARG A 3 -32.98 -19.89 2.72
C ARG A 3 -32.22 -20.96 3.47
N LEU A 4 -31.01 -20.65 3.89
CA LEU A 4 -30.15 -21.58 4.60
C LEU A 4 -30.49 -21.53 6.10
N GLU A 5 -30.93 -22.66 6.65
CA GLU A 5 -31.26 -22.78 8.07
C GLU A 5 -30.03 -22.67 8.98
N ALA A 6 -28.88 -23.11 8.48
CA ALA A 6 -27.60 -23.08 9.22
C ALA A 6 -26.99 -21.67 9.34
N PHE A 7 -27.69 -20.60 8.95
CA PHE A 7 -27.21 -19.24 9.10
C PHE A 7 -27.01 -18.88 10.56
N ASN A 8 -25.82 -18.35 10.90
CA ASN A 8 -25.46 -17.92 12.25
C ASN A 8 -25.58 -16.39 12.38
N PRO A 9 -26.64 -15.87 13.04
CA PRO A 9 -26.87 -14.44 13.23
C PRO A 9 -25.74 -13.74 13.99
N GLN A 10 -25.12 -14.42 14.96
CA GLN A 10 -24.07 -13.85 15.80
C GLN A 10 -22.85 -13.45 14.98
N ARG A 11 -22.54 -14.21 13.91
CA ARG A 11 -21.43 -13.89 13.03
C ARG A 11 -21.67 -12.68 12.15
N LEU A 12 -22.92 -12.44 11.71
CA LEU A 12 -23.28 -11.21 11.03
C LEU A 12 -23.22 -10.02 11.99
N GLN A 13 -23.78 -10.16 13.19
CA GLN A 13 -23.76 -9.12 14.22
C GLN A 13 -22.31 -8.78 14.64
N TRP A 14 -21.48 -9.81 14.78
CA TRP A 14 -20.04 -9.62 15.04
C TRP A 14 -19.37 -8.83 13.90
N CYS A 15 -19.62 -9.18 12.63
CA CYS A 15 -19.08 -8.43 11.49
C CYS A 15 -19.54 -6.97 11.47
N MET A 16 -20.80 -6.70 11.79
CA MET A 16 -21.33 -5.33 11.86
C MET A 16 -20.69 -4.53 13.00
N THR A 17 -20.50 -5.15 14.16
CA THR A 17 -19.84 -4.53 15.32
C THR A 17 -18.37 -4.26 15.02
N ASP A 18 -17.63 -5.24 14.46
CA ASP A 18 -16.25 -5.12 14.04
C ASP A 18 -16.07 -4.02 12.98
N ALA A 19 -17.03 -3.93 12.07
CA ALA A 19 -17.09 -2.92 11.03
C ALA A 19 -17.62 -1.55 11.50
N GLN A 20 -18.14 -1.44 12.71
CA GLN A 20 -18.79 -0.24 13.27
C GLN A 20 -19.87 0.35 12.33
N ILE A 21 -20.65 -0.50 11.68
CA ILE A 21 -21.73 -0.11 10.76
C ILE A 21 -23.10 -0.49 11.31
N ASP A 22 -24.06 0.36 11.05
CA ASP A 22 -25.45 0.07 11.32
C ASP A 22 -26.11 -0.74 10.19
N ILE A 23 -27.30 -1.23 10.47
CA ILE A 23 -28.04 -2.08 9.55
C ILE A 23 -28.50 -1.32 8.29
N GLY A 24 -28.78 -0.02 8.40
CA GLY A 24 -29.21 0.81 7.28
C GLY A 24 -28.10 1.01 6.26
N HIS A 25 -26.88 1.33 6.72
CA HIS A 25 -25.69 1.41 5.85
C HIS A 25 -25.39 0.07 5.20
N LEU A 26 -25.41 -1.03 5.97
CA LEU A 26 -25.18 -2.35 5.41
C LEU A 26 -26.20 -2.70 4.34
N ALA A 27 -27.50 -2.42 4.59
CA ALA A 27 -28.59 -2.71 3.66
C ALA A 27 -28.39 -2.02 2.31
N ASN A 28 -28.05 -0.74 2.33
CA ASN A 28 -27.75 0.04 1.13
C ASN A 28 -26.56 -0.50 0.35
N ASP A 29 -25.47 -0.80 1.04
CA ASP A 29 -24.20 -1.21 0.42
C ASP A 29 -24.28 -2.61 -0.23
N VAL A 30 -24.98 -3.55 0.43
CA VAL A 30 -25.09 -4.93 -0.07
C VAL A 30 -26.32 -5.16 -0.94
N GLY A 31 -27.25 -4.20 -1.00
CA GLY A 31 -28.51 -4.31 -1.71
C GLY A 31 -29.38 -5.47 -1.18
N ILE A 32 -29.48 -5.56 0.15
CA ILE A 32 -30.41 -6.45 0.89
C ILE A 32 -31.29 -5.55 1.75
N SER A 33 -32.63 -5.77 1.75
CA SER A 33 -33.48 -4.89 2.52
C SER A 33 -33.16 -4.92 4.01
N GLU A 34 -33.21 -3.76 4.66
CA GLU A 34 -33.00 -3.59 6.09
C GLU A 34 -33.88 -4.55 6.92
N ARG A 35 -35.15 -4.68 6.55
CA ARG A 35 -36.06 -5.65 7.18
C ARG A 35 -35.57 -7.09 7.08
N THR A 36 -34.95 -7.48 5.96
CA THR A 36 -34.42 -8.85 5.81
C THR A 36 -33.19 -9.06 6.71
N LEU A 37 -32.31 -8.08 6.77
CA LEU A 37 -31.13 -8.14 7.64
C LEU A 37 -31.53 -8.14 9.12
N ALA A 38 -32.47 -7.30 9.54
CA ALA A 38 -32.96 -7.26 10.91
C ALA A 38 -33.50 -8.62 11.36
N ARG A 39 -34.42 -9.21 10.57
CA ARG A 39 -34.99 -10.53 10.86
C ARG A 39 -33.94 -11.65 10.86
N ALA A 40 -32.91 -11.53 10.02
CA ALA A 40 -31.80 -12.48 10.02
C ALA A 40 -30.94 -12.35 11.28
N ILE A 41 -30.68 -11.13 11.75
CA ILE A 41 -29.94 -10.86 13.00
C ILE A 41 -30.72 -11.36 14.23
N GLU A 42 -32.06 -11.23 14.20
CA GLU A 42 -32.93 -11.74 15.25
C GLU A 42 -33.10 -13.27 15.22
N GLY A 43 -32.55 -13.93 14.20
CA GLY A 43 -32.62 -15.38 14.05
C GLY A 43 -33.96 -15.89 13.54
N GLU A 44 -34.87 -15.00 13.12
CA GLU A 44 -36.17 -15.37 12.62
C GLU A 44 -36.14 -16.05 11.25
N ILE A 45 -35.17 -15.70 10.44
CA ILE A 45 -35.01 -16.20 9.07
C ILE A 45 -33.53 -16.40 8.72
N GLY A 46 -33.23 -17.45 7.95
CA GLY A 46 -31.94 -17.59 7.28
C GLY A 46 -31.82 -16.67 6.07
N LEU A 47 -30.61 -16.52 5.58
CA LEU A 47 -30.30 -15.80 4.35
C LEU A 47 -30.10 -16.76 3.18
N THR A 48 -30.35 -16.33 1.96
CA THR A 48 -30.05 -17.11 0.76
C THR A 48 -28.55 -17.14 0.50
N PHE A 49 -28.08 -18.13 -0.24
CA PHE A 49 -26.65 -18.23 -0.60
C PHE A 49 -26.13 -16.99 -1.32
N LEU A 50 -26.94 -16.39 -2.22
CA LEU A 50 -26.59 -15.14 -2.89
C LEU A 50 -26.44 -13.96 -1.92
N GLN A 51 -27.29 -13.90 -0.89
CA GLN A 51 -27.20 -12.87 0.14
C GLN A 51 -25.92 -13.08 0.98
N LEU A 52 -25.59 -14.34 1.32
CA LEU A 52 -24.32 -14.66 2.02
C LEU A 52 -23.10 -14.34 1.16
N GLN A 53 -23.16 -14.55 -0.15
CA GLN A 53 -22.08 -14.13 -1.05
C GLN A 53 -21.89 -12.61 -1.05
N LYS A 54 -22.97 -11.83 -1.07
CA LYS A 54 -22.92 -10.37 -0.98
C LYS A 54 -22.31 -9.89 0.34
N LEU A 55 -22.78 -10.45 1.46
CA LEU A 55 -22.24 -10.17 2.78
C LEU A 55 -20.76 -10.61 2.88
N GLY A 56 -20.44 -11.80 2.37
CA GLY A 56 -19.07 -12.29 2.32
C GLY A 56 -18.15 -11.37 1.54
N LYS A 57 -18.59 -10.90 0.37
CA LYS A 57 -17.86 -9.91 -0.42
C LYS A 57 -17.69 -8.59 0.33
N TYR A 58 -18.75 -8.12 0.99
CA TYR A 58 -18.73 -6.87 1.74
C TYR A 58 -17.79 -6.93 2.94
N PHE A 59 -17.88 -7.99 3.75
CA PHE A 59 -17.06 -8.17 4.95
C PHE A 59 -15.71 -8.87 4.70
N GLY A 60 -15.38 -9.23 3.45
CA GLY A 60 -14.15 -9.97 3.14
C GLY A 60 -14.12 -11.38 3.72
N ARG A 61 -15.29 -12.03 3.86
CA ARG A 61 -15.47 -13.38 4.41
C ARG A 61 -15.99 -14.34 3.35
N THR A 62 -15.76 -15.63 3.57
CA THR A 62 -16.43 -16.65 2.74
C THR A 62 -17.92 -16.76 3.13
N PRO A 63 -18.81 -17.18 2.22
CA PRO A 63 -20.22 -17.47 2.61
C PRO A 63 -20.33 -18.49 3.72
N LEU A 64 -19.39 -19.47 3.78
CA LEU A 64 -19.35 -20.50 4.82
C LEU A 64 -19.09 -19.93 6.21
N PHE A 65 -18.34 -18.83 6.32
CA PHE A 65 -18.13 -18.14 7.58
C PHE A 65 -19.42 -17.83 8.33
N PHE A 66 -20.50 -17.47 7.61
CA PHE A 66 -21.79 -17.16 8.21
C PHE A 66 -22.64 -18.40 8.54
N LEU A 67 -22.15 -19.59 8.22
CA LEU A 67 -22.80 -20.86 8.51
C LEU A 67 -22.10 -21.66 9.63
N GLU A 68 -20.89 -21.25 10.02
CA GLU A 68 -20.14 -21.91 11.08
C GLU A 68 -20.78 -21.65 12.44
N GLU A 69 -20.73 -22.62 13.35
CA GLU A 69 -21.24 -22.51 14.72
C GLU A 69 -20.35 -21.59 15.59
N GLY A 70 -20.99 -21.01 16.62
CA GLY A 70 -20.30 -20.15 17.60
C GLY A 70 -20.00 -18.74 17.10
N THR A 71 -19.57 -17.90 18.01
CA THR A 71 -19.05 -16.56 17.70
C THR A 71 -17.66 -16.69 17.12
N PRO A 72 -17.29 -15.91 16.08
CA PRO A 72 -15.91 -15.89 15.63
C PRO A 72 -15.04 -15.48 16.81
N GLU A 73 -13.94 -16.19 17.00
CA GLU A 73 -12.88 -15.63 17.84
C GLU A 73 -12.54 -14.26 17.27
N PRO A 74 -12.42 -13.22 18.11
CA PRO A 74 -11.92 -11.93 17.63
C PRO A 74 -10.66 -12.25 16.86
N GLN A 75 -10.60 -11.92 15.58
CA GLN A 75 -9.33 -11.96 14.88
C GLN A 75 -8.43 -11.06 15.73
N GLN A 76 -7.57 -11.69 16.50
CA GLN A 76 -6.63 -10.94 17.30
C GLN A 76 -5.92 -10.04 16.31
N ILE A 77 -6.10 -8.75 16.50
CA ILE A 77 -5.25 -7.75 15.86
C ILE A 77 -3.88 -8.11 16.38
N ARG A 78 -3.12 -8.81 15.55
CA ARG A 78 -1.96 -9.59 15.99
C ARG A 78 -0.80 -8.68 16.33
N SER A 79 -0.73 -7.48 15.71
CA SER A 79 0.34 -6.57 16.05
C SER A 79 -0.10 -5.52 17.09
N PRO A 80 0.66 -5.31 18.15
CA PRO A 80 0.45 -4.23 19.12
C PRO A 80 0.40 -2.85 18.43
N GLN A 81 1.15 -2.68 17.36
CA GLN A 81 1.27 -1.45 16.59
C GLN A 81 -0.05 -1.10 15.87
N PHE A 82 -0.75 -2.11 15.33
CA PHE A 82 -2.06 -1.87 14.73
C PHE A 82 -3.13 -1.46 15.76
N ARG A 83 -3.08 -2.01 16.98
CA ARG A 83 -3.94 -1.55 18.08
C ARG A 83 -3.69 -0.08 18.40
N THR A 84 -2.43 0.33 18.38
CA THR A 84 -2.03 1.73 18.61
C THR A 84 -2.59 2.63 17.51
N LEU A 85 -2.50 2.22 16.23
CA LEU A 85 -3.07 2.95 15.10
C LEU A 85 -4.60 3.08 15.20
N LEU A 86 -5.30 1.99 15.52
CA LEU A 86 -6.75 2.02 15.74
C LEU A 86 -7.15 2.94 16.87
N ASN A 87 -6.38 2.97 17.96
CA ASN A 87 -6.63 3.85 19.10
C ASN A 87 -6.35 5.32 18.78
N GLN A 88 -5.41 5.59 17.88
CA GLN A 88 -5.07 6.95 17.43
C GLN A 88 -6.06 7.49 16.39
N GLN A 89 -6.66 6.62 15.58
CA GLN A 89 -7.60 6.98 14.52
C GLN A 89 -8.96 6.29 14.73
N HIS A 90 -9.79 6.83 15.61
CA HIS A 90 -11.10 6.27 15.97
C HIS A 90 -12.06 6.07 14.78
N ASN A 91 -11.85 6.80 13.66
CA ASN A 91 -12.68 6.79 12.45
C ASN A 91 -11.99 6.18 11.23
N LEU A 92 -11.09 5.23 11.41
CA LEU A 92 -10.42 4.61 10.28
C LEU A 92 -11.43 3.88 9.37
N ASP A 93 -11.38 4.20 8.07
CA ASP A 93 -12.23 3.57 7.04
C ASP A 93 -12.05 2.04 7.03
N GLN A 94 -13.17 1.32 6.88
CA GLN A 94 -13.20 -0.14 6.87
C GLN A 94 -12.35 -0.77 5.76
N LYS A 95 -12.23 -0.08 4.60
CA LYS A 95 -11.37 -0.57 3.51
C LYS A 95 -9.92 -0.55 3.92
N ILE A 96 -9.49 0.52 4.56
CA ILE A 96 -8.10 0.64 5.04
C ILE A 96 -7.83 -0.39 6.14
N LYS A 97 -8.73 -0.57 7.10
CA LYS A 97 -8.62 -1.62 8.12
C LYS A 97 -8.41 -3.01 7.50
N ARG A 98 -9.17 -3.33 6.44
CA ARG A 98 -9.04 -4.62 5.73
C ARG A 98 -7.70 -4.76 5.01
N ILE A 99 -7.23 -3.70 4.36
CA ILE A 99 -5.94 -3.74 3.66
C ILE A 99 -4.80 -3.91 4.66
N ILE A 100 -4.88 -3.26 5.83
CA ILE A 100 -3.91 -3.44 6.91
C ILE A 100 -3.91 -4.89 7.41
N GLN A 101 -5.08 -5.47 7.70
CA GLN A 101 -5.21 -6.86 8.12
C GLN A 101 -4.64 -7.83 7.05
N LEU A 102 -4.92 -7.52 5.77
CA LEU A 102 -4.40 -8.30 4.66
C LEU A 102 -2.88 -8.19 4.54
N ALA A 103 -2.33 -7.00 4.73
CA ALA A 103 -0.89 -6.77 4.71
C ALA A 103 -0.17 -7.51 5.86
N GLU A 104 -0.73 -7.48 7.07
CA GLU A 104 -0.20 -8.23 8.20
C GLU A 104 -0.28 -9.75 7.97
N TRP A 105 -1.40 -10.23 7.41
CA TRP A 105 -1.53 -11.63 7.06
C TRP A 105 -0.49 -12.06 6.01
N GLN A 106 -0.23 -11.22 5.00
CA GLN A 106 0.80 -11.49 3.99
C GLN A 106 2.21 -11.50 4.59
N ARG A 107 2.50 -10.64 5.58
CA ARG A 107 3.77 -10.69 6.29
C ARG A 107 3.95 -12.03 7.01
N GLU A 108 2.93 -12.47 7.76
CA GLU A 108 2.99 -13.75 8.47
C GLU A 108 3.15 -14.92 7.50
N ALA A 109 2.37 -14.92 6.41
CA ALA A 109 2.51 -15.92 5.36
C ALA A 109 3.92 -15.93 4.74
N TYR A 110 4.55 -14.77 4.62
CA TYR A 110 5.92 -14.66 4.12
C TYR A 110 6.95 -15.21 5.11
N ILE A 111 6.78 -14.92 6.41
CA ILE A 111 7.64 -15.44 7.47
C ILE A 111 7.52 -16.97 7.53
N ASP A 112 6.29 -17.51 7.58
CA ASP A 112 6.04 -18.96 7.58
C ASP A 112 6.68 -19.63 6.35
N LEU A 113 6.60 -18.94 5.19
CA LEU A 113 7.17 -19.45 3.94
C LEU A 113 8.71 -19.52 3.99
N LEU A 114 9.36 -18.52 4.57
CA LEU A 114 10.81 -18.53 4.77
C LEU A 114 11.24 -19.62 5.76
N ASP A 115 10.43 -19.89 6.79
CA ASP A 115 10.66 -21.01 7.72
C ASP A 115 10.58 -22.36 7.00
N GLU A 116 9.54 -22.55 6.16
CA GLU A 116 9.37 -23.78 5.37
C GLU A 116 10.50 -23.98 4.33
N LEU A 117 11.06 -22.89 3.81
CA LEU A 117 12.16 -22.95 2.86
C LEU A 117 13.53 -23.24 3.49
N ASP A 118 13.61 -23.29 4.84
CA ASP A 118 14.87 -23.37 5.57
C ASP A 118 15.86 -22.30 5.06
N ALA A 119 15.35 -21.09 4.77
CA ALA A 119 16.11 -20.03 4.16
C ALA A 119 17.22 -19.58 5.12
N GLU A 120 18.44 -20.07 4.88
CA GLU A 120 19.65 -19.63 5.61
C GLU A 120 19.87 -18.13 5.40
N ASP A 121 19.39 -17.57 4.26
CA ASP A 121 19.49 -16.17 3.89
C ASP A 121 18.25 -15.36 4.32
N ARG A 122 17.79 -15.52 5.56
CA ARG A 122 16.77 -14.60 6.10
C ARG A 122 17.33 -13.19 6.12
N ILE A 123 16.62 -12.28 5.49
CA ILE A 123 16.98 -10.87 5.49
C ILE A 123 16.51 -10.26 6.81
N ASP A 124 17.44 -9.89 7.66
CA ASP A 124 17.14 -9.15 8.87
C ASP A 124 16.88 -7.68 8.54
N PHE A 125 15.84 -7.13 9.15
CA PHE A 125 15.61 -5.70 9.12
C PHE A 125 16.52 -5.02 10.15
N ASP A 126 17.73 -4.65 9.70
CA ASP A 126 18.75 -3.97 10.50
C ASP A 126 19.08 -2.60 9.89
N PRO A 127 18.19 -1.60 10.06
CA PRO A 127 18.43 -0.26 9.55
C PRO A 127 19.43 0.51 10.42
N PRO A 128 20.17 1.48 9.85
CA PRO A 128 21.00 2.39 10.64
C PRO A 128 20.17 3.11 11.70
N ASP A 129 20.79 3.49 12.81
CA ASP A 129 20.14 4.30 13.83
C ASP A 129 20.03 5.76 13.35
N LEU A 130 18.83 6.15 12.96
CA LEU A 130 18.52 7.49 12.43
C LEU A 130 17.72 8.35 13.41
N THR A 131 17.53 7.90 14.64
CA THR A 131 16.64 8.54 15.64
C THR A 131 16.98 10.01 15.89
N ASN A 132 18.26 10.38 15.84
CA ASN A 132 18.75 11.73 16.05
C ASN A 132 19.34 12.38 14.77
N ALA A 133 19.21 11.74 13.64
CA ALA A 133 19.73 12.25 12.37
C ALA A 133 18.85 13.38 11.83
N THR A 134 19.44 14.37 11.17
CA THR A 134 18.67 15.30 10.35
C THR A 134 18.10 14.57 9.14
N PRO A 135 16.96 15.00 8.57
CA PRO A 135 16.39 14.36 7.37
C PRO A 135 17.39 14.22 6.22
N ILE A 136 18.26 15.20 6.03
CA ILE A 136 19.34 15.19 5.02
C ILE A 136 20.33 14.05 5.29
N SER A 137 20.82 13.97 6.53
CA SER A 137 21.78 12.93 6.93
C SER A 137 21.13 11.54 6.89
N ALA A 138 19.90 11.44 7.35
CA ALA A 138 19.10 10.22 7.33
C ALA A 138 18.87 9.70 5.91
N ALA A 139 18.49 10.57 4.99
CA ALA A 139 18.29 10.23 3.59
C ALA A 139 19.56 9.69 2.94
N ARG A 140 20.71 10.34 3.20
CA ARG A 140 22.02 9.86 2.72
C ARG A 140 22.38 8.50 3.28
N GLN A 141 22.23 8.28 4.59
CA GLN A 141 22.53 7.00 5.23
C GLN A 141 21.58 5.90 4.75
N ALA A 142 20.29 6.21 4.56
CA ALA A 142 19.31 5.29 4.01
C ALA A 142 19.67 4.86 2.56
N ARG A 143 20.08 5.79 1.70
CA ARG A 143 20.55 5.47 0.34
C ARG A 143 21.78 4.56 0.35
N GLN A 144 22.73 4.82 1.24
CA GLN A 144 23.93 3.97 1.40
C GLN A 144 23.54 2.58 1.88
N TRP A 145 22.67 2.48 2.89
CA TRP A 145 22.19 1.21 3.42
C TRP A 145 21.41 0.40 2.38
N LEU A 146 20.60 1.06 1.55
CA LEU A 146 19.83 0.43 0.48
C LEU A 146 20.65 0.17 -0.79
N GLU A 147 21.90 0.62 -0.85
CA GLU A 147 22.77 0.50 -2.03
C GLU A 147 22.12 1.05 -3.31
N ILE A 148 21.45 2.21 -3.20
CA ILE A 148 20.76 2.83 -4.32
C ILE A 148 21.76 3.51 -5.25
N GLY A 149 21.76 3.10 -6.52
CA GLY A 149 22.56 3.67 -7.59
C GLY A 149 21.93 4.94 -8.23
N SER A 150 22.16 5.10 -9.52
CA SER A 150 21.70 6.26 -10.31
C SER A 150 20.30 6.10 -10.92
N GLU A 151 19.73 4.90 -10.89
CA GLU A 151 18.41 4.62 -11.46
C GLU A 151 17.31 4.84 -10.43
N HIS A 152 16.14 5.36 -10.85
CA HIS A 152 15.16 5.91 -9.92
C HIS A 152 13.71 5.65 -10.32
N THR A 153 13.39 4.38 -10.71
CA THR A 153 12.00 3.96 -10.89
C THR A 153 11.40 3.45 -9.59
N PHE A 154 10.08 3.46 -9.47
CA PHE A 154 9.37 2.89 -8.33
C PHE A 154 9.81 1.44 -8.04
N GLU A 155 9.90 0.59 -9.07
CA GLU A 155 10.26 -0.82 -8.89
C GLU A 155 11.72 -1.01 -8.45
N GLN A 156 12.63 -0.11 -8.84
CA GLN A 156 14.02 -0.16 -8.37
C GLN A 156 14.14 0.21 -6.89
N PHE A 157 13.47 1.29 -6.46
CA PHE A 157 13.40 1.64 -5.05
C PHE A 157 12.72 0.54 -4.25
N ARG A 158 11.60 -0.01 -4.75
CA ARG A 158 10.91 -1.13 -4.13
C ARG A 158 11.85 -2.32 -3.93
N SER A 159 12.53 -2.75 -4.98
CA SER A 159 13.47 -3.87 -4.91
C SER A 159 14.62 -3.63 -3.94
N ALA A 160 15.16 -2.40 -3.88
CA ALA A 160 16.22 -2.04 -2.93
C ALA A 160 15.73 -2.13 -1.48
N ILE A 161 14.51 -1.64 -1.23
CA ILE A 161 13.86 -1.67 0.09
C ILE A 161 13.54 -3.11 0.51
N GLU A 162 13.00 -3.93 -0.42
CA GLU A 162 12.68 -5.33 -0.16
C GLU A 162 13.93 -6.16 0.17
N ARG A 163 15.08 -5.89 -0.46
CA ARG A 163 16.35 -6.53 -0.14
C ARG A 163 16.88 -6.25 1.28
N ARG A 164 16.28 -5.30 1.99
CA ARG A 164 16.62 -4.96 3.39
C ARG A 164 15.53 -5.40 4.38
N GLY A 165 14.70 -6.37 3.99
CA GLY A 165 13.71 -6.98 4.88
C GLY A 165 12.47 -6.13 5.11
N ILE A 166 12.15 -5.17 4.25
CA ILE A 166 10.91 -4.40 4.30
C ILE A 166 9.98 -4.91 3.19
N LEU A 167 8.76 -5.33 3.52
CA LEU A 167 7.77 -5.71 2.52
C LEU A 167 7.10 -4.47 1.94
N VAL A 168 7.07 -4.35 0.61
CA VAL A 168 6.44 -3.21 -0.06
C VAL A 168 5.27 -3.71 -0.89
N PHE A 169 4.05 -3.37 -0.48
CA PHE A 169 2.84 -3.71 -1.20
C PHE A 169 2.27 -2.49 -1.92
N ARG A 170 1.65 -2.73 -3.08
CA ARG A 170 1.01 -1.68 -3.86
C ARG A 170 -0.49 -1.92 -3.96
N ALA A 171 -1.28 -1.12 -3.28
CA ALA A 171 -2.72 -1.21 -3.34
C ALA A 171 -3.22 -0.85 -4.75
N ASN A 172 -4.14 -1.68 -5.26
CA ASN A 172 -4.73 -1.48 -6.58
C ASN A 172 -5.80 -0.37 -6.52
N GLY A 173 -5.83 0.51 -7.50
CA GLY A 173 -6.85 1.56 -7.63
C GLY A 173 -8.18 1.11 -8.27
N TYR A 174 -8.23 -0.10 -8.85
CA TYR A 174 -9.33 -0.49 -9.74
C TYR A 174 -10.35 -1.44 -9.11
N ALA A 175 -9.92 -2.56 -8.56
CA ALA A 175 -10.80 -3.59 -8.00
C ALA A 175 -9.99 -4.60 -7.16
N GLY A 176 -10.72 -5.43 -6.39
CA GLY A 176 -10.13 -6.50 -5.60
C GLY A 176 -9.94 -6.17 -4.14
N LYS A 177 -9.29 -7.07 -3.41
CA LYS A 177 -9.08 -6.94 -1.96
C LYS A 177 -8.12 -5.80 -1.60
N TRP A 178 -7.17 -5.50 -2.49
CA TRP A 178 -6.15 -4.45 -2.34
C TRP A 178 -6.59 -3.10 -2.91
N GLN A 179 -7.88 -2.86 -3.03
CA GLN A 179 -8.38 -1.63 -3.64
C GLN A 179 -8.40 -0.47 -2.64
N ILE A 180 -7.62 0.58 -2.93
CA ILE A 180 -7.81 1.94 -2.39
C ILE A 180 -8.26 2.81 -3.56
N PRO A 181 -9.53 3.27 -3.60
CA PRO A 181 -10.01 4.12 -4.68
C PRO A 181 -9.18 5.41 -4.80
N SER A 182 -9.05 5.95 -6.01
CA SER A 182 -8.33 7.21 -6.24
C SER A 182 -8.95 8.42 -5.52
N THR A 183 -10.25 8.34 -5.22
CA THR A 183 -10.99 9.35 -4.45
C THR A 183 -10.80 9.24 -2.94
N HIS A 184 -10.21 8.14 -2.47
CA HIS A 184 -9.96 7.95 -1.03
C HIS A 184 -8.80 8.86 -0.58
N PRO A 185 -8.88 9.49 0.60
CA PRO A 185 -7.82 10.37 1.09
C PRO A 185 -6.50 9.63 1.34
N THR A 186 -6.53 8.36 1.80
CA THR A 186 -5.33 7.57 2.07
C THR A 186 -4.56 7.28 0.80
N ILE A 187 -3.26 7.57 0.82
CA ILE A 187 -2.32 7.37 -0.29
C ILE A 187 -1.28 6.29 0.01
N GLY A 188 -0.99 6.05 1.27
CA GLY A 188 -0.05 5.06 1.74
C GLY A 188 -0.18 4.85 3.25
N PHE A 189 0.54 3.88 3.74
CA PHE A 189 0.76 3.66 5.16
C PHE A 189 1.95 2.74 5.40
N SER A 190 2.53 2.84 6.59
CA SER A 190 3.59 1.96 7.06
C SER A 190 3.21 1.26 8.36
N LEU A 191 3.62 0.00 8.49
CA LEU A 191 3.43 -0.81 9.68
C LEU A 191 4.82 -1.22 10.19
N TYR A 192 5.25 -0.58 11.27
CA TYR A 192 6.53 -0.92 11.88
C TYR A 192 6.47 -2.28 12.58
N HIS A 193 7.49 -3.07 12.37
CA HIS A 193 7.73 -4.33 13.07
C HIS A 193 9.24 -4.61 13.08
N SER A 194 9.73 -5.31 14.10
CA SER A 194 11.16 -5.66 14.21
C SER A 194 11.62 -6.64 13.13
N SER A 195 10.71 -7.39 12.55
CA SER A 195 10.97 -8.31 11.44
C SER A 195 9.98 -8.02 10.32
N TYR A 196 10.47 -7.76 9.12
CA TYR A 196 9.65 -7.49 7.94
C TYR A 196 8.57 -6.41 8.15
N PRO A 197 8.95 -5.16 8.48
CA PRO A 197 8.01 -4.06 8.45
C PRO A 197 7.40 -3.91 7.06
N ILE A 198 6.22 -3.28 6.99
CA ILE A 198 5.44 -3.19 5.75
C ILE A 198 5.29 -1.74 5.34
N ILE A 199 5.41 -1.47 4.05
CA ILE A 199 4.95 -0.25 3.42
C ILE A 199 3.85 -0.62 2.42
N VAL A 200 2.73 0.10 2.46
CA VAL A 200 1.67 -0.02 1.45
C VAL A 200 1.51 1.32 0.74
N VAL A 201 1.62 1.30 -0.59
CA VAL A 201 1.46 2.49 -1.44
C VAL A 201 0.25 2.32 -2.33
N ARG A 202 -0.63 3.33 -2.41
CA ARG A 202 -1.72 3.35 -3.38
C ARG A 202 -1.18 3.51 -4.79
N LYS A 203 -1.71 2.73 -5.74
CA LYS A 203 -1.40 2.92 -7.15
C LYS A 203 -1.98 4.24 -7.65
N GLU A 204 -1.12 5.08 -8.18
CA GLU A 204 -1.45 6.36 -8.81
C GLU A 204 -1.23 6.29 -10.33
N SER A 205 -1.86 7.20 -11.08
CA SER A 205 -1.64 7.33 -12.53
C SER A 205 -0.21 7.80 -12.85
N VAL A 206 0.37 8.62 -11.99
CA VAL A 206 1.72 9.16 -12.12
C VAL A 206 2.66 8.40 -11.19
N GLU A 207 3.65 7.70 -11.76
CA GLU A 207 4.61 6.88 -11.00
C GLU A 207 5.39 7.70 -9.97
N ALA A 208 5.78 8.94 -10.32
CA ALA A 208 6.51 9.82 -9.41
C ALA A 208 5.79 10.07 -8.06
N ARG A 209 4.45 10.08 -8.06
CA ARG A 209 3.68 10.19 -6.81
C ARG A 209 3.80 8.94 -5.95
N GLN A 210 3.74 7.76 -6.58
CA GLN A 210 3.93 6.48 -5.88
C GLN A 210 5.33 6.40 -5.28
N THR A 211 6.34 6.83 -6.05
CA THR A 211 7.75 6.86 -5.62
C THR A 211 7.95 7.80 -4.43
N PHE A 212 7.30 8.98 -4.46
CA PHE A 212 7.35 9.92 -3.34
C PHE A 212 6.68 9.33 -2.09
N THR A 213 5.48 8.77 -2.23
CA THR A 213 4.78 8.10 -1.11
C THR A 213 5.64 6.96 -0.54
N LEU A 214 6.27 6.14 -1.38
CA LEU A 214 7.16 5.07 -0.93
C LEU A 214 8.34 5.62 -0.09
N ALA A 215 8.98 6.69 -0.56
CA ALA A 215 10.09 7.31 0.16
C ALA A 215 9.63 7.98 1.47
N HIS A 216 8.43 8.57 1.48
CA HIS A 216 7.82 9.19 2.66
C HIS A 216 7.53 8.15 3.74
N GLU A 217 6.86 7.03 3.39
CA GLU A 217 6.58 5.91 4.31
C GLU A 217 7.86 5.25 4.83
N LEU A 218 8.89 5.16 3.97
CA LEU A 218 10.21 4.72 4.40
C LEU A 218 10.79 5.67 5.44
N GLY A 219 10.58 6.99 5.27
CA GLY A 219 10.98 7.99 6.25
C GLY A 219 10.34 7.76 7.62
N HIS A 220 9.03 7.46 7.67
CA HIS A 220 8.34 7.13 8.90
C HIS A 220 8.93 5.89 9.59
N LEU A 221 9.19 4.82 8.84
CA LEU A 221 9.79 3.60 9.38
C LEU A 221 11.20 3.83 9.95
N LEU A 222 12.05 4.59 9.23
CA LEU A 222 13.46 4.73 9.59
C LEU A 222 13.71 5.82 10.66
N LEU A 223 12.97 6.95 10.59
CA LEU A 223 13.16 8.07 11.52
C LEU A 223 12.44 7.88 12.86
N PHE A 224 11.26 7.28 12.83
CA PHE A 224 10.40 7.25 14.00
C PHE A 224 10.15 5.84 14.55
N ARG A 225 10.38 4.80 13.75
CA ARG A 225 10.09 3.40 14.09
C ARG A 225 8.64 3.22 14.56
N GLU A 226 7.73 3.91 13.87
CA GLU A 226 6.30 3.93 14.16
C GLU A 226 5.49 3.52 12.93
N SER A 227 4.27 3.05 13.21
CA SER A 227 3.28 2.80 12.16
C SER A 227 2.47 4.06 11.89
N THR A 228 2.22 4.39 10.63
CA THR A 228 1.48 5.58 10.18
C THR A 228 0.47 5.24 9.11
N ILE A 229 -0.54 6.10 8.96
CA ILE A 229 -1.48 6.06 7.82
C ILE A 229 -1.56 7.47 7.26
N ASP A 230 -1.15 7.62 6.03
CA ASP A 230 -1.01 8.92 5.39
C ASP A 230 -2.12 9.19 4.37
N SER A 231 -2.61 10.42 4.42
CA SER A 231 -3.58 10.99 3.48
C SER A 231 -2.95 12.12 2.68
N VAL A 232 -3.65 12.56 1.63
CA VAL A 232 -3.27 13.77 0.88
C VAL A 232 -3.17 14.98 1.81
N GLU A 233 -4.00 15.04 2.86
CA GLU A 233 -4.00 16.12 3.85
C GLU A 233 -2.81 16.02 4.80
N SER A 234 -2.44 14.79 5.25
CA SER A 234 -1.27 14.59 6.12
C SER A 234 0.04 14.95 5.42
N LEU A 235 0.22 14.64 4.14
CA LEU A 235 1.40 15.06 3.37
C LEU A 235 1.56 16.59 3.33
N ASN A 236 0.45 17.33 3.36
CA ASN A 236 0.45 18.79 3.39
C ASN A 236 0.42 19.37 4.82
N SER A 237 0.46 18.50 5.84
CA SER A 237 0.38 18.90 7.26
C SER A 237 1.67 19.58 7.71
N HIS A 238 1.50 20.57 8.59
CA HIS A 238 2.62 21.19 9.31
C HIS A 238 3.07 20.42 10.56
N ALA A 239 2.49 19.23 10.81
CA ALA A 239 2.93 18.37 11.89
C ALA A 239 4.43 18.05 11.75
N ARG A 240 5.16 18.08 12.86
CA ARG A 240 6.62 17.94 12.83
C ARG A 240 7.08 16.64 12.15
N LYS A 241 6.44 15.51 12.43
CA LYS A 241 6.82 14.21 11.86
C LYS A 241 6.59 14.19 10.36
N GLU A 242 5.43 14.66 9.89
CA GLU A 242 5.09 14.74 8.47
C GLU A 242 6.09 15.60 7.70
N ARG A 243 6.44 16.77 8.24
CA ARG A 243 7.43 17.65 7.63
C ARG A 243 8.80 16.97 7.52
N LEU A 244 9.24 16.27 8.58
CA LEU A 244 10.53 15.57 8.57
C LEU A 244 10.52 14.39 7.60
N ALA A 245 9.41 13.64 7.48
CA ALA A 245 9.26 12.56 6.51
C ALA A 245 9.25 13.09 5.06
N ASN A 246 8.57 14.21 4.81
CA ASN A 246 8.58 14.89 3.50
C ASN A 246 9.99 15.39 3.13
N GLU A 247 10.69 16.00 4.07
CA GLU A 247 12.06 16.46 3.88
C GLU A 247 13.00 15.27 3.61
N PHE A 248 12.88 14.21 4.38
CA PHE A 248 13.60 12.95 4.13
C PHE A 248 13.33 12.43 2.72
N ALA A 249 12.05 12.30 2.33
CA ALA A 249 11.67 11.81 1.01
C ALA A 249 12.26 12.66 -0.13
N GLY A 250 12.21 13.96 -0.01
CA GLY A 250 12.80 14.90 -0.97
C GLY A 250 14.31 14.70 -1.12
N HIS A 251 15.05 14.58 -0.01
CA HIS A 251 16.51 14.35 -0.02
C HIS A 251 16.88 12.92 -0.43
N PHE A 252 16.03 11.95 -0.11
CA PHE A 252 16.21 10.56 -0.51
C PHE A 252 16.08 10.38 -2.02
N LEU A 253 15.08 11.01 -2.63
CA LEU A 253 14.82 10.93 -4.07
C LEU A 253 15.78 11.82 -4.87
N ILE A 254 16.10 13.01 -4.38
CA ILE A 254 16.99 13.97 -5.03
C ILE A 254 18.11 14.34 -4.06
N PRO A 255 19.24 13.59 -4.05
CA PRO A 255 20.44 13.99 -3.30
C PRO A 255 20.93 15.38 -3.71
N GLN A 256 21.65 16.05 -2.82
CA GLN A 256 22.13 17.40 -3.07
C GLN A 256 23.04 17.50 -4.31
N GLU A 257 23.85 16.46 -4.53
CA GLU A 257 24.76 16.35 -5.67
C GLU A 257 23.97 16.31 -6.99
N SER A 258 22.85 15.60 -7.01
CA SER A 258 21.93 15.57 -8.16
C SER A 258 21.26 16.92 -8.36
N LEU A 259 20.73 17.51 -7.30
CA LEU A 259 20.08 18.83 -7.37
C LEU A 259 21.02 19.92 -7.90
N ASN A 260 22.30 19.84 -7.61
CA ASN A 260 23.32 20.79 -8.06
C ASN A 260 23.55 20.75 -9.58
N GLN A 261 23.08 19.72 -10.29
CA GLN A 261 23.13 19.65 -11.76
C GLN A 261 22.18 20.64 -12.44
N ILE A 262 21.16 21.12 -11.71
CA ILE A 262 20.25 22.15 -12.23
C ILE A 262 20.92 23.51 -12.04
N ASP A 263 21.04 24.27 -13.13
CA ASP A 263 21.35 25.70 -13.03
C ASP A 263 20.07 26.49 -12.76
N ALA A 264 19.79 26.75 -11.49
CA ALA A 264 18.58 27.43 -11.08
C ALA A 264 18.47 28.87 -11.61
N SER A 265 19.59 29.51 -11.93
CA SER A 265 19.59 30.90 -12.47
C SER A 265 19.09 30.94 -13.92
N SER A 266 19.09 29.84 -14.63
CA SER A 266 18.57 29.72 -16.00
C SER A 266 17.12 29.29 -16.09
N LEU A 267 16.48 28.97 -14.95
CA LEU A 267 15.07 28.55 -14.92
C LEU A 267 14.16 29.78 -15.18
N SER A 268 13.13 29.53 -15.95
CA SER A 268 12.08 30.53 -16.23
C SER A 268 11.08 30.61 -15.09
N ASP A 269 10.57 31.79 -14.82
CA ASP A 269 9.44 32.00 -13.91
C ASP A 269 8.10 31.59 -14.58
N GLU A 270 8.08 31.46 -15.92
CA GLU A 270 6.88 31.06 -16.66
C GLU A 270 6.63 29.54 -16.47
N PRO A 271 5.48 29.12 -15.90
CA PRO A 271 5.25 27.73 -15.49
C PRO A 271 5.38 26.68 -16.60
N GLU A 272 4.94 26.98 -17.82
CA GLU A 272 5.01 26.05 -18.95
C GLU A 272 6.45 25.82 -19.42
N VAL A 273 7.24 26.88 -19.46
CA VAL A 273 8.67 26.84 -19.81
C VAL A 273 9.44 26.09 -18.71
N LEU A 274 9.17 26.42 -17.46
CA LEU A 274 9.74 25.78 -16.27
C LEU A 274 9.49 24.24 -16.26
N GLU A 275 8.24 23.81 -16.54
CA GLU A 275 7.89 22.40 -16.65
C GLU A 275 8.70 21.70 -17.75
N SER A 276 8.88 22.37 -18.90
CA SER A 276 9.68 21.86 -20.03
C SER A 276 11.16 21.77 -19.69
N GLN A 277 11.74 22.79 -19.05
CA GLN A 277 13.15 22.82 -18.64
C GLN A 277 13.50 21.71 -17.66
N LEU A 278 12.56 21.34 -16.78
CA LEU A 278 12.75 20.29 -15.77
C LEU A 278 12.39 18.88 -16.25
N GLN A 279 11.90 18.71 -17.48
CA GLN A 279 11.40 17.43 -17.97
C GLN A 279 12.45 16.32 -17.94
N ASP A 280 13.68 16.60 -18.34
CA ASP A 280 14.75 15.59 -18.38
C ASP A 280 15.18 15.18 -16.97
N PHE A 281 15.25 16.10 -16.03
CA PHE A 281 15.53 15.80 -14.63
C PHE A 281 14.41 14.96 -13.99
N ARG A 282 13.15 15.26 -14.30
CA ARG A 282 12.00 14.48 -13.87
C ARG A 282 12.10 13.01 -14.31
N ARG A 283 12.45 12.82 -15.60
CA ARG A 283 12.63 11.47 -16.16
C ARG A 283 13.83 10.75 -15.54
N LEU A 284 14.94 11.44 -15.40
CA LEU A 284 16.17 10.89 -14.85
C LEU A 284 16.00 10.46 -13.38
N TRP A 285 15.29 11.25 -12.59
CA TRP A 285 15.14 10.99 -11.15
C TRP A 285 13.82 10.32 -10.77
N GLY A 286 12.91 10.11 -11.71
CA GLY A 286 11.62 9.49 -11.46
C GLY A 286 10.73 10.30 -10.49
N VAL A 287 10.86 11.63 -10.47
CA VAL A 287 10.16 12.53 -9.54
C VAL A 287 9.22 13.50 -10.28
N SER A 288 8.36 14.18 -9.53
CA SER A 288 7.51 15.26 -10.06
C SER A 288 8.28 16.59 -10.13
N THR A 289 7.80 17.52 -10.96
CA THR A 289 8.28 18.91 -10.96
C THR A 289 8.14 19.52 -9.58
N ASP A 290 6.99 19.30 -8.90
CA ASP A 290 6.77 19.78 -7.53
C ASP A 290 7.91 19.38 -6.59
N THR A 291 8.35 18.09 -6.66
CA THR A 291 9.44 17.61 -5.82
C THR A 291 10.75 18.36 -6.10
N ILE A 292 11.05 18.64 -7.36
CA ILE A 292 12.26 19.39 -7.75
C ILE A 292 12.17 20.83 -7.25
N LEU A 293 11.05 21.52 -7.49
CA LEU A 293 10.86 22.91 -7.10
C LEU A 293 10.93 23.08 -5.58
N ILE A 294 10.26 22.22 -4.81
CA ILE A 294 10.32 22.24 -3.34
C ILE A 294 11.77 22.04 -2.85
N ARG A 295 12.54 21.17 -3.50
CA ARG A 295 13.96 20.94 -3.16
C ARG A 295 14.82 22.16 -3.49
N LEU A 296 14.57 22.87 -4.61
CA LEU A 296 15.26 24.09 -4.98
C LEU A 296 14.95 25.23 -3.99
N ILE A 297 13.69 25.38 -3.57
CA ILE A 297 13.27 26.37 -2.56
C ILE A 297 13.94 26.05 -1.21
N ALA A 298 13.90 24.81 -0.76
CA ALA A 298 14.53 24.39 0.50
C ALA A 298 16.06 24.63 0.51
N SER A 299 16.70 24.70 -0.65
CA SER A 299 18.11 25.05 -0.82
C SER A 299 18.36 26.54 -1.12
N ASN A 300 17.35 27.40 -1.01
CA ASN A 300 17.39 28.84 -1.32
C ASN A 300 17.87 29.16 -2.76
N ARG A 301 17.52 28.31 -3.72
CA ARG A 301 17.89 28.44 -5.13
C ARG A 301 16.72 28.83 -6.04
N LEU A 302 15.49 28.83 -5.50
CA LEU A 302 14.27 29.25 -6.18
C LEU A 302 13.40 29.99 -5.17
N GLU A 303 12.67 30.99 -5.62
CA GLU A 303 11.72 31.73 -4.81
C GLU A 303 10.40 30.99 -4.66
N GLN A 304 9.75 31.14 -3.51
CA GLN A 304 8.44 30.50 -3.24
C GLN A 304 7.37 30.94 -4.24
N ALA A 305 7.39 32.21 -4.68
CA ALA A 305 6.42 32.75 -5.62
C ALA A 305 6.37 31.98 -6.95
N VAL A 306 7.54 31.56 -7.48
CA VAL A 306 7.62 30.77 -8.71
C VAL A 306 6.90 29.40 -8.55
N TYR A 307 7.02 28.80 -7.40
CA TYR A 307 6.30 27.56 -7.11
C TYR A 307 4.79 27.75 -6.96
N ASP A 308 4.38 28.85 -6.31
CA ASP A 308 2.96 29.16 -6.12
C ASP A 308 2.28 29.40 -7.48
N ASP A 309 2.90 30.15 -8.40
CA ASP A 309 2.44 30.35 -9.77
C ASP A 309 2.41 29.04 -10.56
N PHE A 310 3.43 28.19 -10.42
CA PHE A 310 3.46 26.86 -11.04
C PHE A 310 2.31 25.97 -10.55
N LYS A 311 2.01 25.99 -9.26
CA LYS A 311 0.94 25.20 -8.65
C LYS A 311 -0.44 25.66 -9.14
N GLU A 312 -0.68 26.96 -9.24
CA GLU A 312 -1.93 27.51 -9.78
C GLU A 312 -2.13 27.10 -11.25
N TRP A 313 -1.10 27.32 -12.07
CA TRP A 313 -1.11 26.90 -13.48
C TRP A 313 -1.38 25.43 -13.66
N ARG A 314 -0.75 24.57 -12.87
CA ARG A 314 -0.95 23.11 -12.93
C ARG A 314 -2.35 22.70 -12.47
N GLY A 315 -2.90 23.37 -11.47
CA GLY A 315 -4.26 23.14 -10.97
C GLY A 315 -5.36 23.46 -12.00
N SER A 316 -5.07 24.33 -12.97
CA SER A 316 -5.98 24.67 -14.06
C SER A 316 -6.02 23.63 -15.20
N ARG A 317 -5.11 22.65 -15.21
CA ARG A 317 -5.02 21.61 -16.25
C ARG A 317 -5.84 20.36 -15.89
N PRO A 318 -6.48 19.71 -16.88
CA PRO A 318 -7.17 18.45 -16.64
C PRO A 318 -6.18 17.38 -16.18
N ALA A 319 -6.62 16.57 -15.22
CA ALA A 319 -5.82 15.44 -14.74
C ALA A 319 -5.56 14.43 -15.87
N GLU A 320 -4.32 13.96 -16.00
CA GLU A 320 -3.98 12.88 -16.93
C GLU A 320 -4.77 11.61 -16.58
N GLN A 321 -5.57 11.12 -17.50
CA GLN A 321 -6.30 9.87 -17.34
C GLN A 321 -5.37 8.69 -17.68
N SER A 322 -5.17 7.77 -16.74
CA SER A 322 -4.45 6.54 -17.04
C SER A 322 -5.34 5.54 -17.77
N ALA A 323 -4.81 4.92 -18.82
CA ALA A 323 -5.47 3.81 -19.49
C ALA A 323 -5.59 2.62 -18.53
N GLY A 324 -6.77 2.00 -18.48
CA GLY A 324 -7.01 0.79 -17.69
C GLY A 324 -6.15 -0.38 -18.15
N GLY A 325 -5.70 -1.23 -17.22
CA GLY A 325 -4.92 -2.42 -17.54
C GLY A 325 -5.74 -3.49 -18.26
N SER A 326 -5.11 -4.23 -19.18
CA SER A 326 -5.73 -5.36 -19.87
C SER A 326 -5.85 -6.59 -18.94
N ARG A 327 -6.97 -7.32 -19.04
CA ARG A 327 -7.18 -8.60 -18.33
C ARG A 327 -6.19 -9.70 -18.74
N GLU A 328 -5.55 -9.55 -19.86
CA GLU A 328 -4.54 -10.46 -20.37
C GLU A 328 -3.35 -10.63 -19.43
N TRP A 329 -2.99 -9.58 -18.70
CA TRP A 329 -1.84 -9.53 -17.79
C TRP A 329 -2.18 -9.87 -16.33
N ARG A 330 -3.37 -10.42 -16.07
CA ARG A 330 -3.83 -10.75 -14.71
C ARG A 330 -2.87 -11.68 -13.95
N HIS A 331 -2.19 -12.58 -14.63
CA HIS A 331 -1.20 -13.46 -14.04
C HIS A 331 0.00 -12.70 -13.40
N ARG A 332 0.25 -11.45 -13.81
CA ARG A 332 1.31 -10.60 -13.25
C ARG A 332 0.82 -9.70 -12.10
N GLU A 333 -0.48 -9.71 -11.81
CA GLU A 333 -1.06 -8.87 -10.76
C GLU A 333 -0.42 -9.10 -9.38
N PRO A 334 -0.13 -10.35 -8.93
CA PRO A 334 0.56 -10.58 -7.67
C PRO A 334 1.93 -9.89 -7.58
N LYS A 335 2.71 -9.89 -8.65
CA LYS A 335 3.99 -9.16 -8.70
C LYS A 335 3.79 -7.66 -8.48
N HIS A 336 2.76 -7.07 -9.12
CA HIS A 336 2.48 -5.65 -8.96
C HIS A 336 1.99 -5.29 -7.55
N ILE A 337 1.22 -6.16 -6.91
CA ILE A 337 0.67 -5.94 -5.57
C ILE A 337 1.72 -6.29 -4.50
N LEU A 338 2.20 -7.53 -4.51
CA LEU A 338 2.99 -8.12 -3.42
C LEU A 338 4.51 -7.94 -3.56
N GLY A 339 5.00 -7.56 -4.74
CA GLY A 339 6.42 -7.41 -5.01
C GLY A 339 7.07 -8.63 -5.61
N ASP A 340 8.27 -8.42 -6.15
CA ASP A 340 9.04 -9.47 -6.80
C ASP A 340 9.60 -10.46 -5.79
N THR A 341 10.11 -9.97 -4.67
CA THR A 341 10.69 -10.76 -3.58
C THR A 341 9.69 -11.74 -2.99
N TYR A 342 8.49 -11.26 -2.66
CA TYR A 342 7.42 -12.10 -2.14
C TYR A 342 6.98 -13.18 -3.14
N VAL A 343 6.73 -12.80 -4.38
CA VAL A 343 6.27 -13.74 -5.42
C VAL A 343 7.32 -14.80 -5.70
N ARG A 344 8.61 -14.45 -5.76
CA ARG A 344 9.70 -15.42 -5.95
C ARG A 344 9.75 -16.45 -4.82
N ALA A 345 9.59 -16.04 -3.57
CA ALA A 345 9.57 -16.95 -2.43
C ALA A 345 8.41 -17.95 -2.54
N VAL A 346 7.20 -17.49 -2.93
CA VAL A 346 6.06 -18.38 -3.16
C VAL A 346 6.32 -19.39 -4.28
N LEU A 347 6.87 -18.94 -5.41
CA LEU A 347 7.18 -19.80 -6.54
C LEU A 347 8.29 -20.80 -6.21
N GLN A 348 9.32 -20.37 -5.47
CA GLN A 348 10.39 -21.26 -5.01
C GLN A 348 9.86 -22.37 -4.07
N ALA A 349 8.98 -22.02 -3.13
CA ALA A 349 8.36 -23.01 -2.23
C ALA A 349 7.44 -23.97 -3.00
N LEU A 350 6.81 -23.51 -4.06
CA LEU A 350 6.00 -24.35 -4.93
C LEU A 350 6.88 -25.33 -5.73
N ASP A 351 7.98 -24.85 -6.32
CA ASP A 351 8.93 -25.65 -7.10
C ASP A 351 9.62 -26.72 -6.24
N THR A 352 9.95 -26.39 -5.00
CA THR A 352 10.55 -27.32 -4.03
C THR A 352 9.54 -28.23 -3.32
N ASN A 353 8.27 -28.22 -3.73
CA ASN A 353 7.16 -29.00 -3.13
C ASN A 353 6.93 -28.73 -1.63
N LYS A 354 7.40 -27.61 -1.11
CA LYS A 354 7.14 -27.15 0.26
C LYS A 354 5.78 -26.47 0.40
N LEU A 355 5.19 -26.05 -0.74
CA LEU A 355 3.89 -25.40 -0.82
C LEU A 355 2.97 -26.10 -1.82
N THR A 356 1.69 -26.29 -1.46
CA THR A 356 0.70 -26.81 -2.41
C THR A 356 0.21 -25.70 -3.33
N LEU A 357 -0.24 -26.04 -4.55
CA LEU A 357 -0.84 -25.10 -5.51
C LEU A 357 -2.01 -24.30 -4.91
N VAL A 358 -2.82 -24.93 -4.04
CA VAL A 358 -3.95 -24.25 -3.39
C VAL A 358 -3.45 -23.22 -2.39
N LYS A 359 -2.42 -23.54 -1.59
CA LYS A 359 -1.82 -22.61 -0.64
C LYS A 359 -1.08 -21.49 -1.37
N ALA A 360 -0.38 -21.81 -2.47
CA ALA A 360 0.25 -20.81 -3.35
C ALA A 360 -0.77 -19.84 -3.96
N SER A 361 -1.90 -20.34 -4.47
CA SER A 361 -3.01 -19.51 -4.95
C SER A 361 -3.45 -18.50 -3.88
N LYS A 362 -3.63 -18.95 -2.65
CA LYS A 362 -4.05 -18.10 -1.53
C LYS A 362 -3.00 -17.04 -1.19
N TYR A 363 -1.72 -17.38 -1.19
CA TYR A 363 -0.62 -16.46 -0.94
C TYR A 363 -0.46 -15.42 -2.07
N LEU A 364 -0.86 -15.79 -3.30
CA LEU A 364 -0.85 -14.91 -4.48
C LEU A 364 -2.20 -14.18 -4.71
N ASP A 365 -2.91 -13.82 -3.64
CA ASP A 365 -4.19 -13.10 -3.66
C ASP A 365 -5.30 -13.83 -4.41
N ASP A 366 -5.46 -15.13 -4.15
CA ASP A 366 -6.41 -16.05 -4.80
C ASP A 366 -6.25 -16.09 -6.33
N LEU A 367 -5.01 -16.03 -6.80
CA LEU A 367 -4.67 -16.19 -8.21
C LEU A 367 -5.15 -17.56 -8.72
N LYS A 368 -5.82 -17.59 -9.85
CA LYS A 368 -6.28 -18.83 -10.46
C LYS A 368 -5.11 -19.79 -10.73
N LEU A 369 -5.33 -21.10 -10.51
CA LEU A 369 -4.28 -22.12 -10.73
C LEU A 369 -3.69 -22.09 -12.13
N THR A 370 -4.51 -21.78 -13.16
CA THR A 370 -4.04 -21.61 -14.55
C THR A 370 -3.13 -20.41 -14.72
N ASP A 371 -3.36 -19.36 -13.95
CA ASP A 371 -2.58 -18.13 -14.00
C ASP A 371 -1.29 -18.24 -13.18
N ILE A 372 -1.24 -19.13 -12.15
CA ILE A 372 0.01 -19.48 -11.45
C ILE A 372 1.01 -20.07 -12.46
N LYS A 373 0.57 -21.03 -13.30
CA LYS A 373 1.45 -21.60 -14.34
C LYS A 373 1.95 -20.58 -15.38
N ARG A 374 1.15 -19.55 -15.66
CA ARG A 374 1.58 -18.44 -16.51
C ARG A 374 2.59 -17.53 -15.79
N LEU A 375 2.39 -17.32 -14.50
CA LEU A 375 3.31 -16.56 -13.66
C LEU A 375 4.67 -17.26 -13.55
N GLU A 376 4.68 -18.60 -13.33
CA GLU A 376 5.91 -19.41 -13.34
C GLU A 376 6.69 -19.25 -14.65
N ARG A 377 6.01 -19.38 -15.80
CA ARG A 377 6.65 -19.17 -17.12
C ARG A 377 7.20 -17.76 -17.27
N TYR A 378 6.45 -16.75 -16.84
CA TYR A 378 6.92 -15.36 -16.86
C TYR A 378 8.20 -15.16 -16.05
N TYR A 379 8.34 -15.83 -14.90
CA TYR A 379 9.56 -15.78 -14.09
C TYR A 379 10.69 -16.66 -14.63
N ALA A 380 10.38 -17.70 -15.36
CA ALA A 380 11.37 -18.53 -16.08
C ALA A 380 11.89 -17.87 -17.38
N GLY A 381 11.37 -16.72 -17.77
CA GLY A 381 11.77 -16.02 -19.01
C GLY A 381 11.21 -16.65 -20.28
N ALA A 382 10.12 -17.43 -20.17
CA ALA A 382 9.49 -18.16 -21.29
C ALA A 382 8.17 -17.51 -21.74
#